data_3cb2fbaca7b07bfb3852aa353376cf29
#
_entry.id   3cb2fbaca7b07bfb3852aa353376cf29
#
_cell.length_a   1.000
_cell.length_b   1.000
_cell.length_c   1.000
_cell.angle_alpha   90.00
_cell.angle_beta   90.00
_cell.angle_gamma   90.00
#
_symmetry.space_group_name_H-M   'P 1'
#
loop_
_entity.id
_entity.type
_entity.pdbx_description
1 polymer ?
#
loop_
_entity_poly.entity_id
_entity_poly.type
_entity_poly.pdbx_seq_one_letter_code
_entity_poly.pdbx_strand_id
1 'polypeptide(L)'
;MWGKIRQDFRKFLPKQSMQNILYVIILTLTLLVAVFVGFFVSKSQQEKQAQIIVQDNQELAEQINVSMSQYLHSMMRLSDTLYYNIIKGNDSGQMEQMFQAMYDGYKDYVESIALFQEDGTLLQVMPALSSAASSDVMQEEWFSSALERSENIHFFRPQIQDCFEHNSSFPWVIPMSR
;
A
#
# COMPACT_ATOMS: atom_id res chain seq x y z
N MET A 1 34.07 52.94 13.00
CA MET A 1 32.87 52.24 13.47
C MET A 1 33.08 51.47 14.78
N TRP A 2 34.24 50.92 15.06
CA TRP A 2 34.61 50.15 16.29
C TRP A 2 34.78 50.98 17.54
N GLY A 3 35.08 52.26 17.45
CA GLY A 3 35.27 53.17 18.59
C GLY A 3 33.99 53.53 19.37
N LYS A 4 32.85 53.61 18.69
CA LYS A 4 31.55 53.94 19.28
C LYS A 4 31.00 52.75 20.12
N ILE A 5 31.18 51.51 19.63
CA ILE A 5 30.73 50.31 20.32
C ILE A 5 31.46 50.14 21.67
N ARG A 6 32.73 50.51 21.73
CA ARG A 6 33.56 50.42 22.95
C ARG A 6 33.19 51.46 24.02
N GLN A 7 32.67 52.62 23.61
CA GLN A 7 32.22 53.67 24.55
C GLN A 7 30.85 53.36 25.15
N ASP A 8 29.96 52.77 24.38
CA ASP A 8 28.62 52.39 24.86
C ASP A 8 28.68 51.20 25.82
N PHE A 9 29.61 50.25 25.62
CA PHE A 9 29.85 49.16 26.57
C PHE A 9 30.37 49.64 27.94
N ARG A 10 31.16 50.74 28.00
CA ARG A 10 31.61 51.31 29.26
C ARG A 10 30.54 52.05 30.09
N LYS A 11 29.48 52.53 29.42
CA LYS A 11 28.34 53.18 30.09
C LYS A 11 27.36 52.18 30.71
N PHE A 12 27.36 50.94 30.24
CA PHE A 12 26.48 49.87 30.75
C PHE A 12 27.08 49.08 31.94
N LEU A 13 28.33 49.36 32.34
CA LEU A 13 28.94 48.77 33.54
C LEU A 13 28.85 49.80 34.69
N PRO A 14 27.75 49.77 35.48
CA PRO A 14 27.76 50.47 36.77
C PRO A 14 28.88 49.88 37.62
N LYS A 15 29.36 50.63 38.61
CA LYS A 15 30.36 50.19 39.62
C LYS A 15 29.86 48.89 40.31
N GLN A 16 29.91 47.76 39.58
CA GLN A 16 29.48 46.49 40.15
C GLN A 16 30.65 45.88 40.93
N SER A 17 30.33 45.42 42.12
CA SER A 17 31.18 44.57 42.93
C SER A 17 31.73 43.44 42.08
N MET A 18 32.99 43.07 42.29
CA MET A 18 33.65 41.97 41.55
C MET A 18 32.82 40.68 41.49
N GLN A 19 31.96 40.48 42.50
CA GLN A 19 31.02 39.38 42.56
C GLN A 19 30.00 39.41 41.40
N ASN A 20 29.42 40.56 41.06
CA ASN A 20 28.43 40.65 39.97
C ASN A 20 29.02 40.37 38.61
N ILE A 21 30.28 40.72 38.37
CA ILE A 21 30.99 40.41 37.13
C ILE A 21 31.19 38.88 37.01
N LEU A 22 31.54 38.22 38.12
CA LEU A 22 31.71 36.76 38.15
C LEU A 22 30.40 36.04 37.89
N TYR A 23 29.26 36.49 38.47
CA TYR A 23 27.94 35.92 38.19
C TYR A 23 27.55 36.05 36.74
N VAL A 24 27.78 37.19 36.09
CA VAL A 24 27.47 37.40 34.67
C VAL A 24 28.30 36.48 33.78
N ILE A 25 29.59 36.29 34.10
CA ILE A 25 30.47 35.38 33.34
C ILE A 25 29.98 33.94 33.46
N ILE A 26 29.67 33.49 34.68
CA ILE A 26 29.17 32.13 34.89
C ILE A 26 27.83 31.92 34.17
N LEU A 27 26.91 32.88 34.27
CA LEU A 27 25.60 32.80 33.64
C LEU A 27 25.72 32.77 32.11
N THR A 28 26.57 33.59 31.52
CA THR A 28 26.82 33.58 30.07
C THR A 28 27.47 32.27 29.61
N LEU A 29 28.41 31.74 30.39
CA LEU A 29 29.06 30.47 30.07
C LEU A 29 28.07 29.28 30.14
N THR A 30 27.23 29.22 31.18
CA THR A 30 26.21 28.17 31.31
C THR A 30 25.17 28.24 30.20
N LEU A 31 24.75 29.44 29.81
CA LEU A 31 23.82 29.64 28.71
C LEU A 31 24.42 29.21 27.38
N LEU A 32 25.69 29.51 27.14
CA LEU A 32 26.42 29.11 25.93
C LEU A 32 26.54 27.57 25.83
N VAL A 33 26.88 26.92 26.94
CA VAL A 33 26.94 25.45 27.02
C VAL A 33 25.55 24.83 26.76
N ALA A 34 24.49 25.37 27.37
CA ALA A 34 23.13 24.89 27.20
C ALA A 34 22.67 24.98 25.73
N VAL A 35 22.96 26.08 25.04
CA VAL A 35 22.67 26.26 23.61
C VAL A 35 23.45 25.26 22.75
N PHE A 36 24.73 25.07 23.07
CA PHE A 36 25.57 24.13 22.31
C PHE A 36 25.08 22.69 22.47
N VAL A 37 24.78 22.27 23.70
CA VAL A 37 24.23 20.93 23.98
C VAL A 37 22.87 20.77 23.32
N GLY A 38 21.98 21.76 23.40
CA GLY A 38 20.66 21.71 22.73
C GLY A 38 20.78 21.57 21.22
N PHE A 39 21.69 22.30 20.59
CA PHE A 39 21.94 22.18 19.15
C PHE A 39 22.47 20.81 18.76
N PHE A 40 23.40 20.27 19.52
CA PHE A 40 24.00 18.96 19.26
C PHE A 40 22.98 17.83 19.44
N VAL A 41 22.17 17.88 20.50
CA VAL A 41 21.10 16.91 20.75
C VAL A 41 20.03 16.98 19.65
N SER A 42 19.62 18.19 19.25
CA SER A 42 18.63 18.37 18.19
C SER A 42 19.10 17.78 16.85
N LYS A 43 20.37 18.03 16.48
CA LYS A 43 20.95 17.48 15.25
C LYS A 43 21.02 15.95 15.30
N SER A 44 21.48 15.38 16.42
CA SER A 44 21.55 13.92 16.60
C SER A 44 20.17 13.26 16.56
N GLN A 45 19.14 13.91 17.09
CA GLN A 45 17.76 13.40 17.02
C GLN A 45 17.21 13.42 15.59
N GLN A 46 17.48 14.48 14.81
CA GLN A 46 17.05 14.54 13.41
C GLN A 46 17.67 13.44 12.57
N GLU A 47 18.95 13.16 12.74
CA GLU A 47 19.64 12.08 12.01
C GLU A 47 19.06 10.70 12.37
N LYS A 48 18.77 10.44 13.65
CA LYS A 48 18.15 9.20 14.10
C LYS A 48 16.73 9.05 13.58
N GLN A 49 15.91 10.11 13.60
CA GLN A 49 14.55 10.07 13.05
C GLN A 49 14.55 9.77 11.54
N ALA A 50 15.47 10.38 10.78
CA ALA A 50 15.59 10.10 9.36
C ALA A 50 15.95 8.62 9.09
N GLN A 51 16.85 8.03 9.88
CA GLN A 51 17.21 6.61 9.77
C GLN A 51 16.03 5.69 10.11
N ILE A 52 15.28 6.00 11.18
CA ILE A 52 14.09 5.22 11.56
C ILE A 52 13.05 5.24 10.44
N ILE A 53 12.75 6.42 9.88
CA ILE A 53 11.79 6.55 8.77
C ILE A 53 12.22 5.71 7.56
N VAL A 54 13.50 5.70 7.21
CA VAL A 54 14.02 4.89 6.11
C VAL A 54 13.87 3.41 6.41
N GLN A 55 14.21 2.99 7.62
CA GLN A 55 14.08 1.59 8.04
C GLN A 55 12.62 1.15 8.05
N ASP A 56 11.72 1.92 8.65
CA ASP A 56 10.28 1.62 8.70
C ASP A 56 9.70 1.50 7.29
N ASN A 57 10.11 2.39 6.37
CA ASN A 57 9.66 2.32 4.98
C ASN A 57 10.19 1.08 4.25
N GLN A 58 11.42 0.64 4.55
CA GLN A 58 11.97 -0.61 3.99
C GLN A 58 11.22 -1.83 4.52
N GLU A 59 10.97 -1.90 5.82
CA GLU A 59 10.21 -2.99 6.44
C GLU A 59 8.76 -3.04 5.89
N LEU A 60 8.12 -1.88 5.73
CA LEU A 60 6.78 -1.79 5.13
C LEU A 60 6.79 -2.27 3.66
N ALA A 61 7.77 -1.86 2.88
CA ALA A 61 7.90 -2.29 1.49
C ALA A 61 8.13 -3.80 1.37
N GLU A 62 8.92 -4.39 2.27
CA GLU A 62 9.14 -5.84 2.33
C GLU A 62 7.86 -6.58 2.73
N GLN A 63 7.11 -6.10 3.73
CA GLN A 63 5.82 -6.67 4.13
C GLN A 63 4.80 -6.62 2.98
N ILE A 64 4.73 -5.50 2.25
CA ILE A 64 3.87 -5.37 1.06
C ILE A 64 4.28 -6.39 0.00
N ASN A 65 5.57 -6.54 -0.28
CA ASN A 65 6.08 -7.49 -1.28
C ASN A 65 5.73 -8.94 -0.91
N VAL A 66 5.94 -9.33 0.35
CA VAL A 66 5.57 -10.66 0.86
C VAL A 66 4.07 -10.89 0.76
N SER A 67 3.25 -9.92 1.19
CA SER A 67 1.79 -10.00 1.14
C SER A 67 1.28 -10.13 -0.30
N MET A 68 1.83 -9.33 -1.21
CA MET A 68 1.50 -9.38 -2.64
C MET A 68 1.88 -10.73 -3.25
N SER A 69 3.06 -11.24 -2.93
CA SER A 69 3.51 -12.55 -3.39
C SER A 69 2.59 -13.67 -2.91
N GLN A 70 2.18 -13.66 -1.65
CA GLN A 70 1.23 -14.61 -1.09
C GLN A 70 -0.14 -14.52 -1.77
N TYR A 71 -0.62 -13.30 -2.01
CA TYR A 71 -1.86 -13.06 -2.74
C TYR A 71 -1.80 -13.67 -4.14
N LEU A 72 -0.76 -13.37 -4.92
CA LEU A 72 -0.60 -13.90 -6.27
C LEU A 72 -0.54 -15.43 -6.29
N HIS A 73 0.19 -16.05 -5.37
CA HIS A 73 0.23 -17.50 -5.24
C HIS A 73 -1.14 -18.11 -4.91
N SER A 74 -1.92 -17.45 -4.06
CA SER A 74 -3.27 -17.88 -3.72
C SER A 74 -4.20 -17.79 -4.93
N MET A 75 -4.10 -16.73 -5.71
CA MET A 75 -4.89 -16.55 -6.95
C MET A 75 -4.51 -17.57 -8.01
N MET A 76 -3.22 -17.85 -8.21
CA MET A 76 -2.76 -18.89 -9.12
C MET A 76 -3.29 -20.26 -8.71
N ARG A 77 -3.24 -20.60 -7.43
CA ARG A 77 -3.77 -21.85 -6.89
C ARG A 77 -5.28 -21.97 -7.07
N LEU A 78 -6.02 -20.89 -6.85
CA LEU A 78 -7.46 -20.82 -7.11
C LEU A 78 -7.75 -21.10 -8.59
N SER A 79 -7.05 -20.41 -9.50
CA SER A 79 -7.20 -20.60 -10.95
C SER A 79 -6.88 -22.04 -11.38
N ASP A 80 -5.79 -22.62 -10.87
CA ASP A 80 -5.42 -24.01 -11.17
C ASP A 80 -6.52 -24.98 -10.69
N THR A 81 -7.04 -24.76 -9.50
CA THR A 81 -8.09 -25.63 -8.95
C THR A 81 -9.37 -25.54 -9.76
N LEU A 82 -9.79 -24.34 -10.16
CA LEU A 82 -10.94 -24.14 -11.03
C LEU A 82 -10.74 -24.80 -12.40
N TYR A 83 -9.59 -24.58 -13.01
CA TYR A 83 -9.28 -25.14 -14.32
C TYR A 83 -9.28 -26.66 -14.33
N TYR A 84 -8.55 -27.29 -13.43
CA TYR A 84 -8.40 -28.75 -13.43
C TYR A 84 -9.64 -29.49 -12.91
N ASN A 85 -10.33 -28.95 -11.93
CA ASN A 85 -11.48 -29.64 -11.34
C ASN A 85 -12.81 -29.34 -12.05
N ILE A 86 -12.97 -28.16 -12.61
CA ILE A 86 -14.23 -27.71 -13.20
C ILE A 86 -14.17 -27.81 -14.72
N ILE A 87 -13.15 -27.20 -15.35
CA ILE A 87 -13.10 -27.12 -16.81
C ILE A 87 -12.65 -28.47 -17.43
N LYS A 88 -11.63 -29.11 -16.84
CA LYS A 88 -11.16 -30.43 -17.27
C LYS A 88 -11.88 -31.62 -16.62
N GLY A 89 -12.49 -31.41 -15.44
CA GLY A 89 -13.27 -32.42 -14.74
C GLY A 89 -14.69 -32.51 -15.34
N ASN A 90 -15.05 -33.59 -15.97
CA ASN A 90 -16.34 -33.80 -16.66
C ASN A 90 -17.57 -33.91 -15.72
N ASP A 91 -17.50 -33.48 -14.49
CA ASP A 91 -18.58 -33.65 -13.50
C ASP A 91 -19.42 -32.36 -13.39
N SER A 92 -20.30 -32.15 -14.37
CA SER A 92 -21.17 -30.99 -14.45
C SER A 92 -22.21 -30.92 -13.29
N GLY A 93 -22.44 -32.02 -12.58
CA GLY A 93 -23.44 -32.07 -11.50
C GLY A 93 -22.99 -31.44 -10.18
N GLN A 94 -21.70 -31.21 -10.01
CA GLN A 94 -21.13 -30.63 -8.79
C GLN A 94 -20.50 -29.24 -9.03
N MET A 95 -20.57 -28.73 -10.25
CA MET A 95 -19.92 -27.47 -10.64
C MET A 95 -20.34 -26.30 -9.75
N GLU A 96 -21.64 -26.10 -9.55
CA GLU A 96 -22.15 -25.00 -8.75
C GLU A 96 -21.67 -25.05 -7.28
N GLN A 97 -21.68 -26.24 -6.68
CA GLN A 97 -21.20 -26.43 -5.31
C GLN A 97 -19.70 -26.18 -5.20
N MET A 98 -18.92 -26.56 -6.18
CA MET A 98 -17.49 -26.28 -6.22
C MET A 98 -17.19 -24.81 -6.40
N PHE A 99 -17.91 -24.10 -7.28
CA PHE A 99 -17.80 -22.65 -7.42
C PHE A 99 -18.12 -21.92 -6.14
N GLN A 100 -19.22 -22.31 -5.47
CA GLN A 100 -19.61 -21.74 -4.19
C GLN A 100 -18.55 -21.99 -3.13
N ALA A 101 -18.06 -23.21 -2.99
CA ALA A 101 -17.02 -23.54 -2.01
C ALA A 101 -15.71 -22.79 -2.25
N MET A 102 -15.32 -22.63 -3.53
CA MET A 102 -14.15 -21.85 -3.91
C MET A 102 -14.34 -20.37 -3.56
N TYR A 103 -15.46 -19.78 -3.95
CA TYR A 103 -15.76 -18.40 -3.60
C TYR A 103 -15.76 -18.17 -2.08
N ASP A 104 -16.43 -19.02 -1.31
CA ASP A 104 -16.47 -18.94 0.14
C ASP A 104 -15.09 -19.01 0.80
N GLY A 105 -14.18 -19.78 0.21
CA GLY A 105 -12.79 -19.90 0.69
C GLY A 105 -11.92 -18.66 0.39
N TYR A 106 -12.30 -17.84 -0.59
CA TYR A 106 -11.49 -16.71 -1.07
C TYR A 106 -12.21 -15.36 -1.05
N LYS A 107 -13.45 -15.29 -0.57
CA LYS A 107 -14.30 -14.08 -0.57
C LYS A 107 -13.70 -12.84 0.09
N ASP A 108 -12.70 -13.02 0.96
CA ASP A 108 -12.00 -11.89 1.60
C ASP A 108 -11.05 -11.16 0.63
N TYR A 109 -10.72 -11.79 -0.52
CA TYR A 109 -9.78 -11.23 -1.52
C TYR A 109 -10.36 -11.23 -2.93
N VAL A 110 -11.42 -11.99 -3.18
CA VAL A 110 -12.02 -12.18 -4.50
C VAL A 110 -13.41 -11.60 -4.50
N GLU A 111 -13.65 -10.61 -5.33
CA GLU A 111 -14.95 -9.98 -5.49
C GLU A 111 -15.95 -10.91 -6.19
N SER A 112 -15.51 -11.55 -7.28
CA SER A 112 -16.32 -12.50 -8.02
C SER A 112 -15.48 -13.52 -8.77
N ILE A 113 -16.05 -14.71 -8.98
CA ILE A 113 -15.50 -15.76 -9.87
C ILE A 113 -16.55 -16.01 -10.94
N ALA A 114 -16.17 -15.93 -12.22
CA ALA A 114 -17.09 -16.14 -13.32
C ALA A 114 -16.49 -17.13 -14.34
N LEU A 115 -17.37 -17.92 -14.94
CA LEU A 115 -17.07 -18.81 -16.05
C LEU A 115 -17.86 -18.37 -17.27
N PHE A 116 -17.17 -18.15 -18.37
CA PHE A 116 -17.76 -17.78 -19.66
C PHE A 116 -17.50 -18.83 -20.70
N GLN A 117 -18.38 -18.93 -21.68
CA GLN A 117 -18.11 -19.63 -22.93
C GLN A 117 -17.24 -18.77 -23.85
N GLU A 118 -16.67 -19.39 -24.88
CA GLU A 118 -15.86 -18.70 -25.90
C GLU A 118 -16.63 -17.61 -26.67
N ASP A 119 -17.95 -17.67 -26.70
CA ASP A 119 -18.85 -16.69 -27.32
C ASP A 119 -19.21 -15.53 -26.36
N GLY A 120 -18.63 -15.48 -25.16
CA GLY A 120 -18.90 -14.47 -24.13
C GLY A 120 -20.14 -14.77 -23.27
N THR A 121 -20.83 -15.90 -23.51
CA THR A 121 -21.98 -16.27 -22.69
C THR A 121 -21.55 -16.65 -21.27
N LEU A 122 -22.15 -16.01 -20.26
CA LEU A 122 -21.91 -16.32 -18.86
C LEU A 122 -22.55 -17.66 -18.49
N LEU A 123 -21.73 -18.64 -18.08
CA LEU A 123 -22.18 -19.95 -17.62
C LEU A 123 -22.47 -19.95 -16.12
N GLN A 124 -21.55 -19.38 -15.35
CA GLN A 124 -21.62 -19.40 -13.89
C GLN A 124 -20.94 -18.16 -13.31
N VAL A 125 -21.46 -17.62 -12.21
CA VAL A 125 -20.83 -16.53 -11.46
C VAL A 125 -21.10 -16.70 -9.95
N MET A 126 -20.08 -16.43 -9.14
CA MET A 126 -20.19 -16.38 -7.70
C MET A 126 -19.54 -15.10 -7.15
N PRO A 127 -20.23 -14.37 -6.22
CA PRO A 127 -21.61 -14.61 -5.81
C PRO A 127 -22.58 -14.49 -6.98
N ALA A 128 -23.83 -14.95 -6.80
CA ALA A 128 -24.85 -14.82 -7.83
C ALA A 128 -25.14 -13.34 -8.12
N LEU A 129 -24.52 -12.83 -9.17
CA LEU A 129 -24.62 -11.44 -9.62
C LEU A 129 -25.34 -11.39 -10.97
N SER A 130 -26.08 -10.32 -11.19
CA SER A 130 -26.65 -10.03 -12.51
C SER A 130 -25.54 -9.48 -13.43
N SER A 131 -25.54 -9.89 -14.67
CA SER A 131 -24.69 -9.26 -15.69
C SER A 131 -25.13 -7.82 -15.88
N ALA A 132 -24.19 -6.89 -15.89
CA ALA A 132 -24.49 -5.49 -16.18
C ALA A 132 -24.97 -5.35 -17.63
N ALA A 133 -26.04 -4.63 -17.84
CA ALA A 133 -26.68 -4.49 -19.14
C ALA A 133 -25.80 -3.81 -20.23
N SER A 134 -24.69 -3.21 -19.83
CA SER A 134 -23.79 -2.45 -20.71
C SER A 134 -22.48 -3.13 -21.02
N SER A 135 -22.16 -4.29 -20.42
CA SER A 135 -20.86 -4.94 -20.61
C SER A 135 -20.86 -5.88 -21.79
N ASP A 136 -20.06 -5.56 -22.80
CA ASP A 136 -19.68 -6.49 -23.85
C ASP A 136 -18.35 -7.15 -23.47
N VAL A 137 -18.47 -8.30 -22.80
CA VAL A 137 -17.33 -9.08 -22.28
C VAL A 137 -16.32 -9.43 -23.36
N MET A 138 -16.78 -9.58 -24.62
CA MET A 138 -15.88 -9.90 -25.73
C MET A 138 -14.92 -8.76 -26.11
N GLN A 139 -15.19 -7.53 -25.71
CA GLN A 139 -14.31 -6.39 -25.92
C GLN A 139 -13.26 -6.22 -24.80
N GLU A 140 -13.40 -6.98 -23.74
CA GLU A 140 -12.50 -6.89 -22.59
C GLU A 140 -11.15 -7.56 -22.89
N GLU A 141 -10.06 -6.88 -22.52
CA GLU A 141 -8.68 -7.37 -22.72
C GLU A 141 -8.43 -8.69 -21.97
N TRP A 142 -9.01 -8.85 -20.80
CA TRP A 142 -8.87 -10.08 -20.02
C TRP A 142 -9.58 -11.27 -20.65
N PHE A 143 -10.69 -11.04 -21.36
CA PHE A 143 -11.42 -12.09 -22.05
C PHE A 143 -10.69 -12.53 -23.33
N SER A 144 -10.27 -11.59 -24.16
CA SER A 144 -9.51 -11.87 -25.37
C SER A 144 -8.19 -12.59 -25.09
N SER A 145 -7.49 -12.20 -24.02
CA SER A 145 -6.24 -12.85 -23.59
C SER A 145 -6.46 -14.31 -23.14
N ALA A 146 -7.58 -14.61 -22.47
CA ALA A 146 -7.94 -15.97 -22.10
C ALA A 146 -8.19 -16.86 -23.32
N LEU A 147 -8.85 -16.33 -24.35
CA LEU A 147 -9.10 -17.04 -25.62
C LEU A 147 -7.82 -17.33 -26.39
N GLU A 148 -6.87 -16.38 -26.42
CA GLU A 148 -5.61 -16.54 -27.14
C GLU A 148 -4.67 -17.57 -26.49
N ARG A 149 -4.67 -17.66 -25.17
CA ARG A 149 -3.72 -18.47 -24.40
C ARG A 149 -4.38 -19.09 -23.17
N SER A 150 -5.34 -19.95 -23.38
CA SER A 150 -6.16 -20.58 -22.34
C SER A 150 -5.40 -21.40 -21.28
N GLU A 151 -4.13 -21.74 -21.51
CA GLU A 151 -3.31 -22.45 -20.51
C GLU A 151 -2.57 -21.53 -19.55
N ASN A 152 -2.50 -20.22 -19.85
CA ASN A 152 -1.77 -19.24 -19.07
C ASN A 152 -2.72 -18.45 -18.16
N ILE A 153 -2.20 -18.07 -17.00
CA ILE A 153 -2.88 -17.14 -16.11
C ILE A 153 -2.40 -15.73 -16.43
N HIS A 154 -3.34 -14.84 -16.69
CA HIS A 154 -3.09 -13.44 -16.99
C HIS A 154 -3.63 -12.55 -15.87
N PHE A 155 -2.80 -11.61 -15.37
CA PHE A 155 -3.19 -10.55 -14.46
C PHE A 155 -3.23 -9.23 -15.20
N PHE A 156 -4.27 -8.43 -14.97
CA PHE A 156 -4.49 -7.16 -15.63
C PHE A 156 -4.33 -5.99 -14.70
N ARG A 157 -4.33 -4.78 -15.26
CA ARG A 157 -4.27 -3.56 -14.48
C ARG A 157 -5.52 -3.41 -13.60
N PRO A 158 -5.40 -2.76 -12.44
CA PRO A 158 -6.57 -2.38 -11.67
C PRO A 158 -7.52 -1.54 -12.54
N GLN A 159 -8.78 -1.94 -12.57
CA GLN A 159 -9.84 -1.26 -13.30
C GLN A 159 -11.15 -1.25 -12.50
N ILE A 160 -12.09 -0.43 -12.93
CA ILE A 160 -13.43 -0.45 -12.35
C ILE A 160 -14.15 -1.67 -12.91
N GLN A 161 -14.70 -2.48 -12.01
CA GLN A 161 -15.54 -3.62 -12.41
C GLN A 161 -16.89 -3.11 -12.90
N ASP A 162 -17.26 -3.42 -14.12
CA ASP A 162 -18.49 -3.03 -14.79
C ASP A 162 -19.23 -4.20 -15.48
N CYS A 163 -18.66 -5.41 -15.42
CA CYS A 163 -19.24 -6.61 -16.02
C CYS A 163 -20.45 -7.13 -15.22
N PHE A 164 -20.51 -6.88 -13.93
CA PHE A 164 -21.57 -7.36 -13.05
C PHE A 164 -22.14 -6.21 -12.22
N GLU A 165 -23.43 -6.28 -11.90
CA GLU A 165 -24.01 -5.44 -10.89
C GLU A 165 -23.43 -5.80 -9.52
N HIS A 166 -22.87 -4.83 -8.81
CA HIS A 166 -22.22 -5.05 -7.52
C HIS A 166 -22.74 -4.05 -6.47
N ASN A 167 -22.74 -4.49 -5.23
CA ASN A 167 -23.07 -3.66 -4.06
C ASN A 167 -21.83 -3.21 -3.28
N SER A 168 -20.64 -3.39 -3.84
CA SER A 168 -19.39 -3.04 -3.17
C SER A 168 -19.16 -1.54 -3.14
N SER A 169 -18.67 -1.04 -2.02
CA SER A 169 -18.21 0.35 -1.90
C SER A 169 -16.90 0.62 -2.64
N PHE A 170 -16.21 -0.42 -3.09
CA PHE A 170 -14.93 -0.37 -3.79
C PHE A 170 -15.05 -1.05 -5.15
N PRO A 171 -15.33 -0.30 -6.23
CA PRO A 171 -15.53 -0.89 -7.55
C PRO A 171 -14.22 -1.31 -8.24
N TRP A 172 -13.06 -1.04 -7.63
CA TRP A 172 -11.75 -1.36 -8.22
C TRP A 172 -11.39 -2.82 -8.01
N VAL A 173 -11.11 -3.50 -9.11
CA VAL A 173 -10.67 -4.90 -9.13
C VAL A 173 -9.41 -5.07 -9.97
N ILE A 174 -8.68 -6.13 -9.71
CA ILE A 174 -7.60 -6.62 -10.58
C ILE A 174 -8.15 -7.85 -11.28
N PRO A 175 -8.51 -7.77 -12.57
CA PRO A 175 -8.97 -8.92 -13.31
C PRO A 175 -7.87 -9.97 -13.46
N MET A 176 -8.26 -11.22 -13.37
CA MET A 176 -7.41 -12.36 -13.65
C MET A 176 -8.19 -13.31 -14.57
N SER A 177 -7.59 -13.71 -15.64
CA SER A 177 -8.21 -14.65 -16.60
C SER A 177 -7.31 -15.83 -16.93
N ARG A 178 -7.94 -16.90 -17.44
CA ARG A 178 -7.28 -18.11 -17.92
C ARG A 178 -8.09 -18.80 -18.99
#